data_a1e17ba92b17703f4252fccdb9e0a78d
#
_entry.id   a1e17ba92b17703f4252fccdb9e0a78d
#
_cell.length_a   1.000
_cell.length_b   1.000
_cell.length_c   1.000
_cell.angle_alpha   90.00
_cell.angle_beta   90.00
_cell.angle_gamma   90.00
#
_symmetry.space_group_name_H-M   'P 1'
#
loop_
_entity.id
_entity.type
_entity.pdbx_description
1 polymer ?
#
loop_
_entity_poly.entity_id
_entity_poly.type
_entity_poly.pdbx_seq_one_letter_code
_entity_poly.pdbx_strand_id
1 'polypeptide(L)'
;MRSRCTEIFFEPLDRTAVEKIAENSLRRAGISYEEGLCGRIAAYAGGGRDAVNLVQSLTSLAWMEGKKKITARELEWAAEAGRYQPLYRQKIAKQPQVGVVNGLGVQGNGRGTLLSVEAVVQKGGNGLTVTGIVEEEELKNGQGTAKRKSNARSAAENVLTLLEQFGFSAQDFYVHLNFPGGIPVDGPSAGVAMFLAVYSAFTEIPVAHTLALTGEVGLHGQVLPVGGVEQKLAAAKEAGATKVLIPKQNWKENYHNLGIEVIPVATVQELLGAVFLSEGAALSEGIDFLQEKEIG
;
A
#
# COMPACT_ATOMS: atom_id res chain seq x y z
N MET A 1 -19.37 -18.07 -18.10
CA MET A 1 -20.01 -18.45 -16.81
C MET A 1 -20.55 -17.26 -16.02
N ARG A 2 -19.85 -16.10 -15.95
CA ARG A 2 -20.28 -14.91 -15.16
C ARG A 2 -21.70 -14.40 -15.47
N SER A 3 -22.17 -14.53 -16.72
CA SER A 3 -23.50 -14.03 -17.12
C SER A 3 -24.71 -14.83 -16.59
N ARG A 4 -24.49 -15.93 -15.90
CA ARG A 4 -25.55 -16.81 -15.38
C ARG A 4 -25.47 -17.05 -13.86
N CYS A 5 -24.55 -16.36 -13.16
CA CYS A 5 -24.35 -16.51 -11.74
C CYS A 5 -24.38 -15.13 -11.08
N THR A 6 -24.97 -15.05 -9.89
CA THR A 6 -24.82 -13.88 -9.01
C THR A 6 -23.46 -14.01 -8.31
N GLU A 7 -22.60 -13.03 -8.47
CA GLU A 7 -21.30 -12.97 -7.81
C GLU A 7 -21.48 -12.24 -6.46
N ILE A 8 -21.16 -12.90 -5.37
CA ILE A 8 -21.16 -12.31 -4.02
C ILE A 8 -19.71 -12.16 -3.59
N PHE A 9 -19.30 -10.93 -3.35
CA PHE A 9 -17.97 -10.63 -2.85
C PHE A 9 -17.93 -10.79 -1.32
N PHE A 10 -16.96 -11.56 -0.82
CA PHE A 10 -16.65 -11.67 0.59
C PHE A 10 -15.33 -10.93 0.85
N GLU A 11 -15.38 -9.96 1.74
CA GLU A 11 -14.17 -9.26 2.15
C GLU A 11 -13.17 -10.19 2.85
N PRO A 12 -11.86 -10.01 2.62
CA PRO A 12 -10.84 -10.71 3.40
C PRO A 12 -11.03 -10.43 4.89
N LEU A 13 -10.86 -11.45 5.71
CA LEU A 13 -10.95 -11.31 7.17
C LEU A 13 -9.87 -10.33 7.67
N ASP A 14 -10.28 -9.39 8.50
CA ASP A 14 -9.35 -8.53 9.22
C ASP A 14 -8.63 -9.30 10.34
N ARG A 15 -7.64 -8.66 10.96
CA ARG A 15 -6.89 -9.27 12.06
C ARG A 15 -7.77 -9.67 13.22
N THR A 16 -8.72 -8.83 13.58
CA THR A 16 -9.64 -9.06 14.72
C THR A 16 -10.53 -10.27 14.48
N ALA A 17 -11.02 -10.44 13.25
CA ALA A 17 -11.79 -11.62 12.87
C ALA A 17 -10.95 -12.90 12.91
N VAL A 18 -9.69 -12.85 12.42
CA VAL A 18 -8.75 -13.98 12.47
C VAL A 18 -8.40 -14.33 13.94
N GLU A 19 -8.21 -13.33 14.80
CA GLU A 19 -7.98 -13.49 16.24
C GLU A 19 -9.16 -14.20 16.92
N LYS A 20 -10.39 -13.79 16.63
CA LYS A 20 -11.62 -14.44 17.09
C LYS A 20 -11.73 -15.89 16.63
N ILE A 21 -11.33 -16.18 15.40
CA ILE A 21 -11.33 -17.56 14.88
C ILE A 21 -10.32 -18.41 15.64
N ALA A 22 -9.12 -17.93 15.90
CA ALA A 22 -8.11 -18.61 16.71
C ALA A 22 -8.62 -18.87 18.13
N GLU A 23 -9.19 -17.85 18.78
CA GLU A 23 -9.80 -17.96 20.11
C GLU A 23 -10.89 -19.03 20.17
N ASN A 24 -11.84 -19.00 19.24
CA ASN A 24 -12.92 -19.98 19.17
C ASN A 24 -12.39 -21.40 18.93
N SER A 25 -11.33 -21.55 18.13
CA SER A 25 -10.71 -22.85 17.86
C SER A 25 -10.00 -23.39 19.09
N LEU A 26 -9.25 -22.58 19.84
CA LEU A 26 -8.61 -22.96 21.11
C LEU A 26 -9.64 -23.32 22.18
N ARG A 27 -10.72 -22.55 22.26
CA ARG A 27 -11.83 -22.83 23.21
C ARG A 27 -12.50 -24.18 22.90
N ARG A 28 -12.75 -24.50 21.65
CA ARG A 28 -13.28 -25.80 21.20
C ARG A 28 -12.35 -26.97 21.51
N ALA A 29 -11.04 -26.74 21.42
CA ALA A 29 -10.03 -27.73 21.75
C ALA A 29 -9.92 -28.00 23.28
N GLY A 30 -10.53 -27.16 24.13
CA GLY A 30 -10.54 -27.34 25.57
C GLY A 30 -9.18 -27.17 26.25
N ILE A 31 -8.24 -26.48 25.61
CA ILE A 31 -6.89 -26.25 26.13
C ILE A 31 -6.71 -24.81 26.56
N SER A 32 -6.05 -24.58 27.68
CA SER A 32 -5.71 -23.24 28.14
C SER A 32 -4.54 -22.67 27.31
N TYR A 33 -4.46 -21.37 27.23
CA TYR A 33 -3.42 -20.67 26.44
C TYR A 33 -2.96 -19.39 27.13
N GLU A 34 -1.79 -18.91 26.73
CA GLU A 34 -1.19 -17.66 27.22
C GLU A 34 -1.98 -16.45 26.72
N GLU A 35 -2.07 -15.41 27.54
CA GLU A 35 -2.69 -14.15 27.15
C GLU A 35 -1.97 -13.54 25.92
N GLY A 36 -2.74 -13.03 24.96
CA GLY A 36 -2.20 -12.50 23.71
C GLY A 36 -1.81 -13.54 22.66
N LEU A 37 -1.93 -14.86 22.94
CA LEU A 37 -1.57 -15.90 21.96
C LEU A 37 -2.41 -15.82 20.69
N CYS A 38 -3.71 -15.52 20.77
CA CYS A 38 -4.58 -15.39 19.61
C CYS A 38 -4.11 -14.28 18.66
N GLY A 39 -3.68 -13.14 19.20
CA GLY A 39 -3.11 -12.05 18.42
C GLY A 39 -1.79 -12.41 17.74
N ARG A 40 -0.97 -13.24 18.40
CA ARG A 40 0.27 -13.80 17.80
C ARG A 40 -0.06 -14.79 16.69
N ILE A 41 -1.04 -15.69 16.86
CA ILE A 41 -1.52 -16.60 15.82
C ILE A 41 -2.00 -15.80 14.60
N ALA A 42 -2.78 -14.73 14.80
CA ALA A 42 -3.27 -13.87 13.73
C ALA A 42 -2.14 -13.12 13.00
N ALA A 43 -0.95 -13.00 13.59
CA ALA A 43 0.22 -12.43 12.91
C ALA A 43 0.84 -13.39 11.89
N TYR A 44 0.62 -14.71 12.02
CA TYR A 44 1.10 -15.72 11.06
C TYR A 44 0.01 -16.18 10.09
N ALA A 45 -1.27 -15.93 10.41
CA ALA A 45 -2.41 -16.46 9.66
C ALA A 45 -2.88 -15.49 8.58
N GLY A 46 -2.76 -15.87 7.31
CA GLY A 46 -3.27 -15.11 6.17
C GLY A 46 -4.80 -15.10 6.06
N GLY A 47 -5.49 -15.96 6.80
CA GLY A 47 -6.94 -16.07 6.84
C GLY A 47 -7.42 -17.06 7.91
N GLY A 48 -8.73 -17.29 7.98
CA GLY A 48 -9.34 -18.15 8.99
C GLY A 48 -8.85 -19.60 8.93
N ARG A 49 -8.60 -20.13 7.75
CA ARG A 49 -8.08 -21.50 7.57
C ARG A 49 -6.70 -21.66 8.17
N ASP A 50 -5.80 -20.70 7.91
CA ASP A 50 -4.44 -20.74 8.47
C ASP A 50 -4.46 -20.66 9.98
N ALA A 51 -5.32 -19.81 10.57
CA ALA A 51 -5.50 -19.71 12.01
C ALA A 51 -5.96 -21.05 12.62
N VAL A 52 -6.95 -21.71 11.99
CA VAL A 52 -7.43 -23.03 12.45
C VAL A 52 -6.33 -24.09 12.34
N ASN A 53 -5.59 -24.12 11.23
CA ASN A 53 -4.50 -25.08 11.03
C ASN A 53 -3.38 -24.89 12.07
N LEU A 54 -2.99 -23.63 12.35
CA LEU A 54 -2.02 -23.33 13.40
C LEU A 54 -2.51 -23.79 14.77
N VAL A 55 -3.77 -23.49 15.13
CA VAL A 55 -4.37 -23.95 16.40
C VAL A 55 -4.39 -25.47 16.48
N GLN A 56 -4.72 -26.18 15.42
CA GLN A 56 -4.68 -27.65 15.39
C GLN A 56 -3.27 -28.19 15.64
N SER A 57 -2.27 -27.62 14.98
CA SER A 57 -0.87 -28.00 15.17
C SER A 57 -0.41 -27.75 16.61
N LEU A 58 -0.75 -26.60 17.18
CA LEU A 58 -0.44 -26.25 18.57
C LEU A 58 -1.10 -27.19 19.57
N THR A 59 -2.37 -27.50 19.34
CA THR A 59 -3.14 -28.39 20.22
C THR A 59 -2.60 -29.81 20.17
N SER A 60 -2.29 -30.30 18.98
CA SER A 60 -1.70 -31.64 18.79
C SER A 60 -0.35 -31.74 19.49
N LEU A 61 0.51 -30.73 19.34
CA LEU A 61 1.82 -30.67 20.02
C LEU A 61 1.65 -30.69 21.55
N ALA A 62 0.75 -29.86 22.09
CA ALA A 62 0.51 -29.76 23.49
C ALA A 62 0.00 -31.11 24.09
N TRP A 63 -0.88 -31.79 23.37
CA TRP A 63 -1.35 -33.11 23.77
C TRP A 63 -0.25 -34.17 23.74
N MET A 64 0.58 -34.19 22.70
CA MET A 64 1.74 -35.11 22.59
C MET A 64 2.74 -34.92 23.76
N GLU A 65 2.94 -33.66 24.17
CA GLU A 65 3.86 -33.32 25.26
C GLU A 65 3.19 -33.33 26.66
N GLY A 66 1.91 -33.69 26.76
CA GLY A 66 1.18 -33.68 28.01
C GLY A 66 0.98 -32.31 28.65
N LYS A 67 1.09 -31.25 27.84
CA LYS A 67 0.95 -29.86 28.31
C LYS A 67 -0.53 -29.48 28.46
N LYS A 68 -0.82 -28.76 29.53
CA LYS A 68 -2.18 -28.25 29.83
C LYS A 68 -2.38 -26.81 29.32
N LYS A 69 -1.30 -26.13 28.87
CA LYS A 69 -1.34 -24.74 28.45
C LYS A 69 -0.42 -24.56 27.26
N ILE A 70 -0.92 -23.83 26.24
CA ILE A 70 -0.13 -23.43 25.07
C ILE A 70 0.46 -22.03 25.32
N THR A 71 1.75 -21.86 25.02
CA THR A 71 2.47 -20.59 25.18
C THR A 71 3.03 -20.11 23.83
N ALA A 72 3.66 -18.94 23.84
CA ALA A 72 4.35 -18.41 22.67
C ALA A 72 5.43 -19.36 22.11
N ARG A 73 6.08 -20.13 22.98
CA ARG A 73 7.14 -21.08 22.57
C ARG A 73 6.63 -22.18 21.63
N GLU A 74 5.45 -22.74 21.94
CA GLU A 74 4.82 -23.73 21.06
C GLU A 74 4.41 -23.11 19.73
N LEU A 75 3.97 -21.83 19.75
CA LEU A 75 3.66 -21.11 18.50
C LEU A 75 4.88 -20.90 17.62
N GLU A 76 6.01 -20.48 18.21
CA GLU A 76 7.27 -20.29 17.48
C GLU A 76 7.72 -21.62 16.84
N TRP A 77 7.68 -22.70 17.60
CA TRP A 77 8.00 -24.03 17.08
C TRP A 77 7.05 -24.47 15.95
N ALA A 78 5.73 -24.29 16.13
CA ALA A 78 4.75 -24.67 15.12
C ALA A 78 4.86 -23.81 13.86
N ALA A 79 5.19 -22.54 14.02
CA ALA A 79 5.42 -21.63 12.90
C ALA A 79 6.68 -22.02 12.11
N GLU A 80 7.76 -22.34 12.78
CA GLU A 80 9.01 -22.80 12.17
C GLU A 80 8.81 -24.15 11.45
N ALA A 81 8.25 -25.14 12.14
CA ALA A 81 7.99 -26.47 11.56
C ALA A 81 7.01 -26.44 10.39
N GLY A 82 5.99 -25.61 10.46
CA GLY A 82 5.00 -25.40 9.40
C GLY A 82 5.43 -24.41 8.32
N ARG A 83 6.64 -23.81 8.42
CA ARG A 83 7.14 -22.76 7.55
C ARG A 83 6.19 -21.55 7.44
N TYR A 84 5.44 -21.26 8.49
CA TYR A 84 4.67 -20.04 8.57
C TYR A 84 5.62 -18.88 8.82
N GLN A 85 5.46 -17.83 8.02
CA GLN A 85 6.19 -16.59 8.25
C GLN A 85 5.24 -15.54 8.82
N PRO A 86 5.70 -14.70 9.74
CA PRO A 86 4.89 -13.57 10.17
C PRO A 86 4.47 -12.76 8.96
N LEU A 87 3.19 -12.43 8.89
CA LEU A 87 2.70 -11.54 7.86
C LEU A 87 3.38 -10.19 8.04
N TYR A 88 4.33 -9.90 7.16
CA TYR A 88 4.99 -8.59 7.17
C TYR A 88 3.94 -7.54 6.82
N ARG A 89 3.63 -6.69 7.78
CA ARG A 89 2.75 -5.54 7.59
C ARG A 89 3.63 -4.31 7.59
N GLN A 90 3.68 -3.65 6.46
CA GLN A 90 4.33 -2.35 6.40
C GLN A 90 3.60 -1.39 7.34
N LYS A 91 4.36 -0.72 8.20
CA LYS A 91 3.88 0.39 9.02
C LYS A 91 4.41 1.68 8.42
N ILE A 92 3.68 2.76 8.63
CA ILE A 92 4.17 4.09 8.31
C ILE A 92 5.51 4.38 9.01
N ALA A 93 6.33 5.21 8.40
CA ALA A 93 7.58 5.70 8.99
C ALA A 93 7.30 6.42 10.34
N LYS A 94 8.34 6.65 11.14
CA LYS A 94 8.20 7.33 12.44
C LYS A 94 8.24 8.85 12.32
N GLN A 95 8.72 9.36 11.21
CA GLN A 95 8.90 10.80 10.97
C GLN A 95 8.79 11.11 9.47
N PRO A 96 8.45 12.36 9.11
CA PRO A 96 8.44 12.82 7.73
C PRO A 96 9.81 12.67 7.08
N GLN A 97 9.83 12.34 5.79
CA GLN A 97 11.05 12.17 5.01
C GLN A 97 10.87 12.77 3.62
N VAL A 98 11.95 13.33 3.08
CA VAL A 98 12.00 13.81 1.69
C VAL A 98 12.04 12.62 0.75
N GLY A 99 11.22 12.65 -0.30
CA GLY A 99 11.19 11.61 -1.30
C GLY A 99 10.55 10.29 -0.85
N VAL A 100 9.95 10.20 0.34
CA VAL A 100 9.32 8.98 0.85
C VAL A 100 7.83 9.19 1.08
N VAL A 101 7.02 8.35 0.45
CA VAL A 101 5.56 8.47 0.43
C VAL A 101 4.91 7.11 0.63
N ASN A 102 3.80 7.06 1.37
CA ASN A 102 3.02 5.85 1.53
C ASN A 102 1.97 5.74 0.42
N GLY A 103 2.20 4.87 -0.54
CA GLY A 103 1.20 4.44 -1.51
C GLY A 103 0.31 3.32 -0.95
N LEU A 104 -0.79 3.04 -1.65
CA LEU A 104 -1.73 1.98 -1.29
C LEU A 104 -1.97 1.05 -2.49
N GLY A 105 -1.86 -0.24 -2.25
CA GLY A 105 -2.08 -1.30 -3.22
C GLY A 105 -3.10 -2.33 -2.76
N VAL A 106 -3.44 -3.26 -3.66
CA VAL A 106 -4.20 -4.47 -3.35
C VAL A 106 -3.39 -5.68 -3.82
N GLN A 107 -3.17 -6.63 -2.94
CA GLN A 107 -2.49 -7.88 -3.26
C GLN A 107 -3.40 -8.84 -4.03
N GLY A 108 -2.82 -9.86 -4.68
CA GLY A 108 -3.57 -10.84 -5.46
C GLY A 108 -4.63 -11.63 -4.66
N ASN A 109 -4.52 -11.67 -3.34
CA ASN A 109 -5.51 -12.25 -2.43
C ASN A 109 -6.66 -11.29 -2.06
N GLY A 110 -6.72 -10.09 -2.67
CA GLY A 110 -7.74 -9.07 -2.41
C GLY A 110 -7.50 -8.21 -1.17
N ARG A 111 -6.39 -8.39 -0.42
CA ARG A 111 -6.07 -7.57 0.75
C ARG A 111 -5.40 -6.27 0.32
N GLY A 112 -5.81 -5.18 0.99
CA GLY A 112 -5.10 -3.91 0.89
C GLY A 112 -3.71 -3.99 1.54
N THR A 113 -2.78 -3.21 1.04
CA THR A 113 -1.42 -3.12 1.58
C THR A 113 -0.89 -1.70 1.47
N LEU A 114 -0.10 -1.29 2.44
CA LEU A 114 0.73 -0.09 2.34
C LEU A 114 1.91 -0.40 1.42
N LEU A 115 2.29 0.55 0.60
CA LEU A 115 3.46 0.48 -0.28
C LEU A 115 4.34 1.69 0.03
N SER A 116 5.56 1.48 0.50
CA SER A 116 6.53 2.57 0.54
C SER A 116 6.96 2.90 -0.89
N VAL A 117 6.93 4.17 -1.24
CA VAL A 117 7.46 4.69 -2.50
C VAL A 117 8.59 5.65 -2.14
N GLU A 118 9.79 5.33 -2.60
CA GLU A 118 10.98 6.13 -2.36
C GLU A 118 11.46 6.73 -3.67
N ALA A 119 11.82 8.00 -3.66
CA ALA A 119 12.36 8.70 -4.81
C ALA A 119 13.67 9.40 -4.44
N VAL A 120 14.65 9.28 -5.32
CA VAL A 120 15.90 10.06 -5.28
C VAL A 120 16.07 10.75 -6.60
N VAL A 121 16.46 12.02 -6.55
CA VAL A 121 16.72 12.85 -7.72
C VAL A 121 18.17 13.33 -7.68
N GLN A 122 18.90 13.17 -8.77
CA GLN A 122 20.30 13.59 -8.91
C GLN A 122 20.46 14.53 -10.11
N LYS A 123 21.07 15.69 -9.89
CA LYS A 123 21.42 16.65 -10.94
C LYS A 123 22.54 16.11 -11.84
N GLY A 124 22.49 16.48 -13.12
CA GLY A 124 23.55 16.13 -14.07
C GLY A 124 23.47 14.72 -14.63
N GLY A 125 22.36 14.01 -14.36
CA GLY A 125 22.02 12.72 -14.97
C GLY A 125 20.85 12.84 -15.95
N ASN A 126 20.61 11.77 -16.68
CA ASN A 126 19.43 11.66 -17.56
C ASN A 126 18.87 10.26 -17.42
N GLY A 127 17.60 10.16 -17.08
CA GLY A 127 16.90 8.89 -17.11
C GLY A 127 16.07 8.55 -15.87
N LEU A 128 15.36 7.43 -16.00
CA LEU A 128 14.48 6.87 -14.99
C LEU A 128 14.89 5.42 -14.70
N THR A 129 15.20 5.14 -13.44
CA THR A 129 15.27 3.77 -12.92
C THR A 129 14.11 3.54 -11.97
N VAL A 130 13.46 2.39 -12.09
CA VAL A 130 12.39 1.96 -11.19
C VAL A 130 12.71 0.56 -10.70
N THR A 131 12.75 0.37 -9.40
CA THR A 131 13.01 -0.93 -8.76
C THR A 131 11.84 -1.36 -7.88
N GLY A 132 11.70 -2.67 -7.65
CA GLY A 132 10.60 -3.23 -6.83
C GLY A 132 9.25 -3.32 -7.53
N ILE A 133 9.22 -3.17 -8.86
CA ILE A 133 8.02 -3.34 -9.70
C ILE A 133 8.15 -4.57 -10.58
N VAL A 134 7.01 -5.02 -11.14
CA VAL A 134 7.03 -5.91 -12.32
C VAL A 134 7.47 -5.07 -13.51
N GLU A 135 8.56 -5.43 -14.18
CA GLU A 135 9.06 -4.65 -15.33
C GLU A 135 8.34 -5.01 -16.63
N GLU A 136 8.11 -6.31 -16.85
CA GLU A 136 7.45 -6.85 -18.05
C GLU A 136 6.41 -7.89 -17.67
N GLU A 137 5.29 -7.86 -18.37
CA GLU A 137 4.26 -8.90 -18.29
C GLU A 137 4.30 -9.79 -19.53
N GLU A 138 4.26 -11.11 -19.33
CA GLU A 138 4.07 -12.07 -20.42
C GLU A 138 2.57 -12.31 -20.68
N LEU A 139 2.08 -11.83 -21.81
CA LEU A 139 0.74 -12.11 -22.29
C LEU A 139 0.76 -13.39 -23.14
N LYS A 140 0.25 -14.48 -22.59
CA LYS A 140 0.05 -15.74 -23.34
C LYS A 140 -1.27 -15.67 -24.10
N ASN A 141 -1.20 -15.39 -25.40
CA ASN A 141 -2.32 -15.62 -26.31
C ASN A 141 -2.10 -16.99 -26.97
N GLY A 142 -3.18 -17.71 -27.28
CA GLY A 142 -3.11 -19.06 -27.86
C GLY A 142 -2.24 -19.23 -29.14
N GLN A 143 -1.61 -18.18 -29.65
CA GLN A 143 -0.74 -18.17 -30.81
C GLN A 143 0.69 -17.66 -30.52
N GLY A 144 1.03 -17.32 -29.25
CA GLY A 144 2.38 -16.85 -28.89
C GLY A 144 2.43 -16.14 -27.55
N THR A 145 3.65 -15.81 -27.13
CA THR A 145 3.92 -15.00 -25.94
C THR A 145 4.31 -13.59 -26.39
N ALA A 146 3.54 -12.58 -26.01
CA ALA A 146 3.89 -11.18 -26.18
C ALA A 146 4.33 -10.59 -24.85
N LYS A 147 5.42 -9.82 -24.85
CA LYS A 147 5.89 -9.06 -23.69
C LYS A 147 5.41 -7.62 -23.80
N ARG A 148 4.90 -7.06 -22.72
CA ARG A 148 4.59 -5.63 -22.61
C ARG A 148 5.20 -5.05 -21.34
N LYS A 149 5.49 -3.74 -21.34
CA LYS A 149 5.84 -3.02 -20.11
C LYS A 149 4.70 -3.14 -19.11
N SER A 150 5.02 -3.30 -17.83
CA SER A 150 4.01 -3.28 -16.79
C SER A 150 3.31 -1.93 -16.68
N ASN A 151 2.13 -1.94 -16.07
CA ASN A 151 1.37 -0.73 -15.82
C ASN A 151 2.09 0.21 -14.83
N ALA A 152 2.81 -0.35 -13.85
CA ALA A 152 3.59 0.43 -12.89
C ALA A 152 4.77 1.16 -13.57
N ARG A 153 5.46 0.51 -14.50
CA ARG A 153 6.53 1.13 -15.28
C ARG A 153 6.00 2.27 -16.15
N SER A 154 4.88 2.04 -16.83
CA SER A 154 4.24 3.08 -17.66
C SER A 154 3.76 4.26 -16.81
N ALA A 155 3.24 4.01 -15.60
CA ALA A 155 2.83 5.07 -14.67
C ALA A 155 4.04 5.93 -14.24
N ALA A 156 5.20 5.33 -13.99
CA ALA A 156 6.42 6.07 -13.64
C ALA A 156 6.89 6.97 -14.80
N GLU A 157 6.81 6.49 -16.04
CA GLU A 157 7.13 7.28 -17.24
C GLU A 157 6.14 8.46 -17.40
N ASN A 158 4.85 8.24 -17.17
CA ASN A 158 3.82 9.30 -17.18
C ASN A 158 4.08 10.37 -16.10
N VAL A 159 4.51 9.96 -14.91
CA VAL A 159 4.87 10.87 -13.81
C VAL A 159 6.01 11.80 -14.22
N LEU A 160 7.06 11.30 -14.86
CA LEU A 160 8.15 12.16 -15.32
C LEU A 160 7.68 13.18 -16.36
N THR A 161 6.90 12.74 -17.35
CA THR A 161 6.32 13.63 -18.36
C THR A 161 5.45 14.72 -17.72
N LEU A 162 4.68 14.35 -16.70
CA LEU A 162 3.86 15.33 -15.97
C LEU A 162 4.72 16.33 -15.20
N LEU A 163 5.79 15.89 -14.55
CA LEU A 163 6.69 16.76 -13.79
C LEU A 163 7.39 17.80 -14.67
N GLU A 164 7.61 17.52 -15.96
CA GLU A 164 8.10 18.53 -16.91
C GLU A 164 7.17 19.74 -17.01
N GLN A 165 5.86 19.56 -16.87
CA GLN A 165 4.89 20.65 -16.84
C GLN A 165 5.00 21.52 -15.58
N PHE A 166 5.62 21.00 -14.52
CA PHE A 166 5.95 21.72 -13.29
C PHE A 166 7.36 22.34 -13.31
N GLY A 167 8.03 22.33 -14.48
CA GLY A 167 9.34 22.93 -14.67
C GLY A 167 10.52 22.04 -14.28
N PHE A 168 10.28 20.76 -13.99
CA PHE A 168 11.35 19.79 -13.72
C PHE A 168 11.74 19.09 -15.03
N SER A 169 12.85 19.50 -15.66
CA SER A 169 13.33 18.89 -16.90
C SER A 169 13.92 17.50 -16.65
N ALA A 170 13.31 16.47 -17.23
CA ALA A 170 13.82 15.09 -17.13
C ALA A 170 15.21 14.91 -17.79
N GLN A 171 15.66 15.87 -18.61
CA GLN A 171 16.98 15.84 -19.27
C GLN A 171 18.12 16.26 -18.34
N ASP A 172 17.81 17.03 -17.30
CA ASP A 172 18.78 17.57 -16.36
C ASP A 172 18.94 16.74 -15.08
N PHE A 173 18.10 15.71 -14.92
CA PHE A 173 18.03 14.93 -13.71
C PHE A 173 17.94 13.43 -13.99
N TYR A 174 18.60 12.65 -13.14
CA TYR A 174 18.37 11.22 -13.02
C TYR A 174 17.40 10.96 -11.85
N VAL A 175 16.34 10.22 -12.12
CA VAL A 175 15.32 9.86 -11.13
C VAL A 175 15.37 8.37 -10.84
N HIS A 176 15.49 8.00 -9.58
CA HIS A 176 15.37 6.62 -9.13
C HIS A 176 14.13 6.49 -8.23
N LEU A 177 13.17 5.71 -8.68
CA LEU A 177 12.01 5.28 -7.89
C LEU A 177 12.23 3.86 -7.37
N ASN A 178 11.96 3.63 -6.08
CA ASN A 178 12.07 2.32 -5.45
C ASN A 178 10.81 1.97 -4.67
N PHE A 179 10.39 0.71 -4.78
CA PHE A 179 9.31 0.11 -3.98
C PHE A 179 9.91 -0.97 -3.08
N PRO A 180 10.40 -0.61 -1.87
CA PRO A 180 10.99 -1.58 -0.96
C PRO A 180 9.92 -2.53 -0.41
N GLY A 181 10.34 -3.73 0.01
CA GLY A 181 9.44 -4.69 0.68
C GLY A 181 9.30 -6.04 -0.02
N GLY A 182 9.93 -6.24 -1.18
CA GLY A 182 10.04 -7.56 -1.83
C GLY A 182 8.75 -8.07 -2.47
N ILE A 183 7.67 -7.30 -2.46
CA ILE A 183 6.42 -7.61 -3.18
C ILE A 183 6.41 -6.78 -4.46
N PRO A 184 6.51 -7.41 -5.64
CA PRO A 184 6.47 -6.68 -6.90
C PRO A 184 5.17 -5.90 -7.05
N VAL A 185 5.29 -4.63 -7.35
CA VAL A 185 4.13 -3.75 -7.61
C VAL A 185 3.82 -3.78 -9.10
N ASP A 186 2.57 -4.06 -9.43
CA ASP A 186 2.04 -3.92 -10.78
C ASP A 186 0.69 -3.21 -10.73
N GLY A 187 0.57 -2.17 -11.52
CA GLY A 187 -0.65 -1.39 -11.62
C GLY A 187 -0.41 0.12 -11.55
N PRO A 188 -1.24 0.90 -12.23
CA PRO A 188 -1.07 2.36 -12.34
C PRO A 188 -1.48 3.10 -11.06
N SER A 189 -2.10 2.42 -10.10
CA SER A 189 -2.71 3.04 -8.90
C SER A 189 -1.71 3.63 -7.90
N ALA A 190 -0.41 3.40 -8.08
CA ALA A 190 0.66 4.07 -7.34
C ALA A 190 1.12 5.39 -7.99
N GLY A 191 0.53 5.80 -9.12
CA GLY A 191 0.96 6.96 -9.89
C GLY A 191 1.00 8.25 -9.08
N VAL A 192 -0.04 8.54 -8.28
CA VAL A 192 -0.04 9.74 -7.41
C VAL A 192 1.03 9.66 -6.31
N ALA A 193 1.34 8.47 -5.79
CA ALA A 193 2.40 8.30 -4.81
C ALA A 193 3.78 8.48 -5.43
N MET A 194 4.01 7.96 -6.63
CA MET A 194 5.23 8.20 -7.40
C MET A 194 5.41 9.70 -7.71
N PHE A 195 4.34 10.37 -8.17
CA PHE A 195 4.36 11.80 -8.44
C PHE A 195 4.78 12.60 -7.20
N LEU A 196 4.12 12.36 -6.08
CA LEU A 196 4.41 13.09 -4.84
C LEU A 196 5.80 12.78 -4.28
N ALA A 197 6.28 11.54 -4.40
CA ALA A 197 7.62 11.16 -3.96
C ALA A 197 8.71 11.88 -4.78
N VAL A 198 8.57 11.88 -6.11
CA VAL A 198 9.52 12.58 -6.99
C VAL A 198 9.43 14.10 -6.80
N TYR A 199 8.22 14.67 -6.68
CA TYR A 199 8.02 16.09 -6.39
C TYR A 199 8.69 16.49 -5.06
N SER A 200 8.48 15.71 -4.00
CA SER A 200 9.14 15.91 -2.70
C SER A 200 10.67 15.86 -2.80
N ALA A 201 11.21 14.90 -3.57
CA ALA A 201 12.65 14.78 -3.78
C ALA A 201 13.24 15.94 -4.57
N PHE A 202 12.50 16.50 -5.55
CA PHE A 202 12.91 17.68 -6.31
C PHE A 202 12.89 18.96 -5.47
N THR A 203 11.83 19.13 -4.67
CA THR A 203 11.64 20.35 -3.88
C THR A 203 12.32 20.30 -2.51
N GLU A 204 12.86 19.13 -2.13
CA GLU A 204 13.44 18.87 -0.81
C GLU A 204 12.45 19.10 0.36
N ILE A 205 11.13 19.09 0.06
CA ILE A 205 10.09 19.27 1.07
C ILE A 205 9.63 17.86 1.54
N PRO A 206 9.74 17.55 2.84
CA PRO A 206 9.32 16.26 3.36
C PRO A 206 7.80 16.09 3.31
N VAL A 207 7.34 14.86 3.07
CA VAL A 207 5.92 14.50 3.13
C VAL A 207 5.59 13.93 4.51
N ALA A 208 4.41 14.30 5.03
CA ALA A 208 3.92 13.77 6.31
C ALA A 208 3.89 12.24 6.30
N HIS A 209 4.54 11.62 7.27
CA HIS A 209 4.65 10.16 7.36
C HIS A 209 3.30 9.47 7.63
N THR A 210 2.31 10.20 8.17
CA THR A 210 0.97 9.69 8.45
C THR A 210 0.01 9.83 7.27
N LEU A 211 0.48 10.39 6.14
CA LEU A 211 -0.25 10.48 4.90
C LEU A 211 -0.10 9.19 4.09
N ALA A 212 -1.20 8.67 3.55
CA ALA A 212 -1.19 7.63 2.52
C ALA A 212 -2.04 8.06 1.33
N LEU A 213 -1.75 7.53 0.14
CA LEU A 213 -2.49 7.91 -1.05
C LEU A 213 -2.56 6.81 -2.10
N THR A 214 -3.59 6.89 -2.94
CA THR A 214 -3.74 6.04 -4.11
C THR A 214 -4.44 6.81 -5.23
N GLY A 215 -4.08 6.49 -6.46
CA GLY A 215 -4.66 7.07 -7.67
C GLY A 215 -3.74 6.82 -8.86
N GLU A 216 -4.33 6.75 -10.03
CA GLU A 216 -3.61 6.79 -11.28
C GLU A 216 -3.44 8.26 -11.72
N VAL A 217 -2.32 8.59 -12.35
CA VAL A 217 -2.03 9.95 -12.84
C VAL A 217 -2.08 9.95 -14.36
N GLY A 218 -2.93 10.84 -14.90
CA GLY A 218 -2.94 11.15 -16.33
C GLY A 218 -1.88 12.19 -16.71
N LEU A 219 -1.50 12.23 -18.00
CA LEU A 219 -0.47 13.14 -18.54
C LEU A 219 -0.80 14.63 -18.38
N HIS A 220 -2.07 14.97 -18.16
CA HIS A 220 -2.53 16.34 -17.93
C HIS A 220 -2.82 16.63 -16.46
N GLY A 221 -2.30 15.83 -15.54
CA GLY A 221 -2.44 16.04 -14.10
C GLY A 221 -3.74 15.59 -13.48
N GLN A 222 -4.62 14.88 -14.23
CA GLN A 222 -5.84 14.32 -13.64
C GLN A 222 -5.49 13.15 -12.72
N VAL A 223 -6.19 13.06 -11.59
CA VAL A 223 -6.17 11.89 -10.70
C VAL A 223 -7.32 10.98 -11.08
N LEU A 224 -7.01 9.83 -11.67
CA LEU A 224 -7.96 8.88 -12.21
C LEU A 224 -8.36 7.80 -11.19
N PRO A 225 -9.60 7.25 -11.30
CA PRO A 225 -10.12 6.29 -10.35
C PRO A 225 -9.37 4.96 -10.38
N VAL A 226 -9.36 4.28 -9.23
CA VAL A 226 -8.67 3.01 -9.03
C VAL A 226 -9.57 1.98 -8.38
N GLY A 227 -9.21 0.70 -8.48
CA GLY A 227 -9.93 -0.39 -7.81
C GLY A 227 -9.52 -0.58 -6.35
N GLY A 228 -10.39 -1.25 -5.57
CA GLY A 228 -10.09 -1.74 -4.23
C GLY A 228 -9.86 -0.64 -3.18
N VAL A 229 -10.60 0.46 -3.28
CA VAL A 229 -10.41 1.61 -2.38
C VAL A 229 -10.74 1.26 -0.94
N GLU A 230 -11.79 0.50 -0.67
CA GLU A 230 -12.14 0.06 0.68
C GLU A 230 -11.00 -0.74 1.34
N GLN A 231 -10.43 -1.68 0.60
CA GLN A 231 -9.31 -2.50 1.07
C GLN A 231 -8.05 -1.64 1.32
N LYS A 232 -7.81 -0.65 0.47
CA LYS A 232 -6.71 0.31 0.60
C LYS A 232 -6.87 1.20 1.83
N LEU A 233 -8.09 1.72 2.08
CA LEU A 233 -8.40 2.52 3.26
C LEU A 233 -8.25 1.71 4.55
N ALA A 234 -8.71 0.47 4.56
CA ALA A 234 -8.52 -0.44 5.69
C ALA A 234 -7.03 -0.67 5.99
N ALA A 235 -6.22 -0.91 4.95
CA ALA A 235 -4.78 -1.09 5.08
C ALA A 235 -4.06 0.18 5.57
N ALA A 236 -4.45 1.36 5.09
CA ALA A 236 -3.92 2.63 5.55
C ALA A 236 -4.18 2.85 7.04
N LYS A 237 -5.41 2.62 7.48
CA LYS A 237 -5.81 2.71 8.90
C LYS A 237 -5.03 1.72 9.76
N GLU A 238 -4.90 0.47 9.33
CA GLU A 238 -4.16 -0.57 10.05
C GLU A 238 -2.67 -0.23 10.16
N ALA A 239 -2.09 0.40 9.14
CA ALA A 239 -0.70 0.85 9.13
C ALA A 239 -0.44 2.06 10.05
N GLY A 240 -1.49 2.77 10.47
CA GLY A 240 -1.42 3.94 11.34
C GLY A 240 -1.49 5.28 10.58
N ALA A 241 -1.92 5.28 9.32
CA ALA A 241 -2.18 6.52 8.61
C ALA A 241 -3.34 7.28 9.24
N THR A 242 -3.23 8.60 9.31
CA THR A 242 -4.29 9.49 9.83
C THR A 242 -5.03 10.21 8.70
N LYS A 243 -4.39 10.37 7.53
CA LYS A 243 -4.91 11.05 6.36
C LYS A 243 -4.70 10.20 5.12
N VAL A 244 -5.72 10.08 4.26
CA VAL A 244 -5.64 9.35 3.00
C VAL A 244 -6.21 10.18 1.86
N LEU A 245 -5.43 10.36 0.79
CA LEU A 245 -5.90 10.99 -0.44
C LEU A 245 -6.32 9.92 -1.46
N ILE A 246 -7.51 10.09 -2.03
CA ILE A 246 -8.07 9.18 -3.03
C ILE A 246 -8.61 9.95 -4.24
N PRO A 247 -8.75 9.30 -5.40
CA PRO A 247 -9.38 9.94 -6.55
C PRO A 247 -10.81 10.40 -6.23
N LYS A 248 -11.18 11.60 -6.65
CA LYS A 248 -12.53 12.18 -6.42
C LYS A 248 -13.65 11.26 -6.92
N GLN A 249 -13.42 10.56 -8.02
CA GLN A 249 -14.40 9.63 -8.61
C GLN A 249 -14.60 8.35 -7.76
N ASN A 250 -13.68 8.04 -6.86
CA ASN A 250 -13.80 6.92 -5.92
C ASN A 250 -14.45 7.32 -4.58
N TRP A 251 -14.74 8.60 -4.40
CA TRP A 251 -15.31 9.10 -3.15
C TRP A 251 -16.69 8.51 -2.86
N LYS A 252 -16.92 8.18 -1.60
CA LYS A 252 -18.21 7.73 -1.07
C LYS A 252 -18.49 8.40 0.28
N GLU A 253 -19.74 8.75 0.53
CA GLU A 253 -20.15 9.49 1.72
C GLU A 253 -19.86 8.74 3.04
N ASN A 254 -19.92 7.42 3.02
CA ASN A 254 -19.63 6.58 4.19
C ASN A 254 -18.14 6.62 4.63
N TYR A 255 -17.24 7.17 3.82
CA TYR A 255 -15.82 7.28 4.18
C TYR A 255 -15.56 8.29 5.30
N HIS A 256 -16.48 9.22 5.57
CA HIS A 256 -16.40 10.11 6.74
C HIS A 256 -16.37 9.36 8.08
N ASN A 257 -16.92 8.13 8.14
CA ASN A 257 -17.08 7.37 9.37
C ASN A 257 -15.95 6.35 9.61
N LEU A 258 -14.89 6.36 8.82
CA LEU A 258 -13.81 5.35 8.92
C LEU A 258 -12.83 5.59 10.06
N GLY A 259 -12.88 6.77 10.72
CA GLY A 259 -11.94 7.14 11.79
C GLY A 259 -10.52 7.47 11.28
N ILE A 260 -10.41 7.77 9.99
CA ILE A 260 -9.27 8.39 9.31
C ILE A 260 -9.82 9.50 8.41
N GLU A 261 -9.03 10.55 8.19
CA GLU A 261 -9.40 11.61 7.27
C GLU A 261 -9.21 11.15 5.84
N VAL A 262 -10.31 11.12 5.04
CA VAL A 262 -10.24 10.74 3.62
C VAL A 262 -10.55 11.96 2.76
N ILE A 263 -9.59 12.37 1.94
CA ILE A 263 -9.68 13.57 1.10
C ILE A 263 -9.75 13.18 -0.37
N PRO A 264 -10.85 13.51 -1.07
CA PRO A 264 -10.96 13.31 -2.51
C PRO A 264 -10.19 14.40 -3.27
N VAL A 265 -9.39 13.99 -4.27
CA VAL A 265 -8.65 14.88 -5.16
C VAL A 265 -8.90 14.53 -6.62
N ALA A 266 -9.08 15.54 -7.47
CA ALA A 266 -9.32 15.38 -8.90
C ALA A 266 -8.07 15.65 -9.74
N THR A 267 -7.12 16.45 -9.23
CA THR A 267 -5.90 16.84 -9.93
C THR A 267 -4.69 16.78 -9.02
N VAL A 268 -3.51 16.76 -9.60
CA VAL A 268 -2.24 16.82 -8.85
C VAL A 268 -2.04 18.17 -8.16
N GLN A 269 -2.64 19.25 -8.67
CA GLN A 269 -2.64 20.56 -8.03
C GLN A 269 -3.47 20.51 -6.73
N GLU A 270 -4.68 19.93 -6.77
CA GLU A 270 -5.48 19.71 -5.56
C GLU A 270 -4.74 18.81 -4.54
N LEU A 271 -4.04 17.77 -5.05
CA LEU A 271 -3.22 16.89 -4.22
C LEU A 271 -2.10 17.67 -3.51
N LEU A 272 -1.32 18.46 -4.24
CA LEU A 272 -0.23 19.27 -3.65
C LEU A 272 -0.78 20.27 -2.63
N GLY A 273 -1.92 20.91 -2.92
CA GLY A 273 -2.62 21.78 -1.98
C GLY A 273 -3.03 21.05 -0.68
N ALA A 274 -3.61 19.85 -0.80
CA ALA A 274 -4.03 19.06 0.35
C ALA A 274 -2.85 18.54 1.20
N VAL A 275 -1.68 18.32 0.58
CA VAL A 275 -0.47 17.84 1.27
C VAL A 275 0.26 18.98 1.98
N PHE A 276 0.52 20.08 1.29
CA PHE A 276 1.47 21.09 1.77
C PHE A 276 0.78 22.33 2.37
N LEU A 277 -0.44 22.72 1.93
CA LEU A 277 -1.14 23.89 2.47
C LEU A 277 -1.76 23.62 3.85
N SER A 278 -2.11 22.37 4.16
CA SER A 278 -2.74 22.03 5.45
C SER A 278 -1.78 22.02 6.65
N GLU A 279 -0.47 22.06 6.44
CA GLU A 279 0.55 21.99 7.51
C GLU A 279 1.20 23.33 7.86
N GLY A 280 0.74 24.44 7.29
CA GLY A 280 1.31 25.78 7.58
C GLY A 280 2.78 25.92 7.16
N ALA A 281 3.29 25.01 6.35
CA ALA A 281 4.61 25.13 5.74
C ALA A 281 4.60 26.33 4.80
N ALA A 282 5.49 27.28 5.05
CA ALA A 282 5.64 28.49 4.25
C ALA A 282 5.93 28.12 2.77
N LEU A 283 4.86 28.11 1.98
CA LEU A 283 4.91 27.86 0.53
C LEU A 283 5.30 29.12 -0.25
N SER A 284 6.02 30.08 0.40
CA SER A 284 6.37 31.34 -0.25
C SER A 284 7.29 31.17 -1.47
N GLU A 285 8.04 30.08 -1.60
CA GLU A 285 8.96 29.91 -2.75
C GLU A 285 8.49 28.87 -3.81
N GLY A 286 7.63 27.91 -3.45
CA GLY A 286 7.18 26.86 -4.39
C GLY A 286 5.87 27.20 -5.12
N ILE A 287 5.01 28.04 -4.52
CA ILE A 287 3.74 28.47 -5.15
C ILE A 287 3.93 29.72 -6.00
N ASP A 288 4.86 30.60 -5.69
CA ASP A 288 5.22 31.72 -6.59
C ASP A 288 5.63 31.21 -7.98
N PHE A 289 6.25 30.05 -8.04
CA PHE A 289 6.59 29.38 -9.32
C PHE A 289 5.34 28.90 -10.10
N LEU A 290 4.23 28.60 -9.44
CA LEU A 290 2.98 28.20 -10.08
C LEU A 290 2.11 29.40 -10.49
N GLN A 291 2.20 30.53 -9.77
CA GLN A 291 1.42 31.73 -10.06
C GLN A 291 2.05 32.61 -11.15
N GLU A 292 3.37 32.62 -11.31
CA GLU A 292 4.03 33.39 -12.38
C GLU A 292 3.79 32.85 -13.80
N LYS A 293 3.34 31.59 -13.97
CA LYS A 293 3.03 31.01 -15.29
C LYS A 293 1.59 31.16 -15.76
N GLU A 294 0.66 31.63 -14.92
CA GLU A 294 -0.71 31.95 -15.37
C GLU A 294 -0.85 33.38 -15.97
N ILE A 295 0.21 34.18 -15.97
CA ILE A 295 0.19 35.59 -16.43
C ILE A 295 1.17 35.83 -17.60
N GLY A 296 1.65 34.76 -18.26
CA GLY A 296 2.52 34.90 -19.42
C GLY A 296 1.95 34.26 -20.69
#